data_fc7dee499aa83001a6ceba63e4e19fdf
#
_entry.id   fc7dee499aa83001a6ceba63e4e19fdf
#
_cell.length_a   1.000
_cell.length_b   1.000
_cell.length_c   1.000
_cell.angle_alpha   90.00
_cell.angle_beta   90.00
_cell.angle_gamma   90.00
#
_symmetry.space_group_name_H-M   'P 1'
#
loop_
_entity.id
_entity.type
_entity.pdbx_description
1 polymer ?
#
loop_
_entity_poly.entity_id
_entity_poly.type
_entity_poly.pdbx_seq_one_letter_code
_entity_poly.pdbx_strand_id
1 'polypeptide(L)'
;FAYDFREDPLTVADKLHEYIACVKKLTGHDTVLLRASSMGGVMTMAYFYKYGTDGIDACIFQCCPILGTQVAGDLFTKKIVIDPDALVRYASQLPTDEQWQSDLLGVVLDMLNFAGVFKALVGVADKLLENLTDRVFEELMYPVFGSMPGIWSFVTDDEYEQAKKMAFDENTSKRLISRLDEYHYNVQCKAGEILNRAKNNGVKIMIVAGYNKQRTPLVES
;
A
#
# COMPACT_ATOMS: atom_id res chain seq x y z
N PHE A 1 -8.00 2.41 -15.75
CA PHE A 1 -6.88 1.46 -15.87
C PHE A 1 -6.92 0.47 -14.71
N ALA A 2 -7.04 -0.82 -15.03
CA ALA A 2 -7.05 -1.91 -14.05
C ALA A 2 -5.68 -2.60 -13.99
N TYR A 3 -5.26 -3.01 -12.81
CA TYR A 3 -4.00 -3.71 -12.56
C TYR A 3 -4.12 -4.62 -11.33
N ASP A 4 -3.22 -5.58 -11.19
CA ASP A 4 -3.11 -6.40 -9.99
C ASP A 4 -2.34 -5.61 -8.91
N PHE A 5 -2.98 -5.33 -7.79
CA PHE A 5 -2.42 -4.56 -6.68
C PHE A 5 -1.22 -5.24 -6.00
N ARG A 6 -1.03 -6.55 -6.22
CA ARG A 6 0.08 -7.33 -5.66
C ARG A 6 1.38 -7.17 -6.45
N GLU A 7 1.25 -6.78 -7.73
CA GLU A 7 2.41 -6.66 -8.61
C GLU A 7 3.35 -5.54 -8.19
N ASP A 8 4.58 -5.66 -8.64
CA ASP A 8 5.60 -4.63 -8.54
C ASP A 8 5.15 -3.34 -9.24
N PRO A 9 5.16 -2.19 -8.54
CA PRO A 9 4.75 -0.92 -9.12
C PRO A 9 5.48 -0.54 -10.41
N LEU A 10 6.76 -0.92 -10.57
CA LEU A 10 7.51 -0.67 -11.79
C LEU A 10 7.03 -1.54 -12.97
N THR A 11 6.53 -2.74 -12.69
CA THR A 11 5.87 -3.59 -13.70
C THR A 11 4.51 -3.03 -14.08
N VAL A 12 3.75 -2.52 -13.10
CA VAL A 12 2.47 -1.85 -13.38
C VAL A 12 2.68 -0.56 -14.17
N ALA A 13 3.79 0.15 -13.94
CA ALA A 13 4.15 1.33 -14.72
C ALA A 13 4.34 1.01 -16.22
N ASP A 14 4.87 -0.18 -16.58
CA ASP A 14 4.97 -0.61 -17.99
C ASP A 14 3.58 -0.73 -18.62
N LYS A 15 2.67 -1.40 -17.93
CA LYS A 15 1.27 -1.56 -18.39
C LYS A 15 0.55 -0.21 -18.49
N LEU A 16 0.80 0.71 -17.56
CA LEU A 16 0.25 2.05 -17.60
C LEU A 16 0.80 2.85 -18.79
N HIS A 17 2.07 2.69 -19.11
CA HIS A 17 2.69 3.34 -20.30
C HIS A 17 2.01 2.89 -21.60
N GLU A 18 1.83 1.59 -21.79
CA GLU A 18 1.13 1.03 -22.93
C GLU A 18 -0.34 1.52 -22.98
N TYR A 19 -1.01 1.56 -21.82
CA TYR A 19 -2.39 2.04 -21.74
C TYR A 19 -2.51 3.52 -22.12
N ILE A 20 -1.62 4.38 -21.64
CA ILE A 20 -1.56 5.81 -22.00
C ILE A 20 -1.35 5.98 -23.52
N ALA A 21 -0.44 5.21 -24.10
CA ALA A 21 -0.21 5.23 -25.56
C ALA A 21 -1.46 4.83 -26.34
N CYS A 22 -2.18 3.80 -25.85
CA CYS A 22 -3.45 3.38 -26.44
C CYS A 22 -4.51 4.47 -26.33
N VAL A 23 -4.67 5.12 -25.17
CA VAL A 23 -5.64 6.21 -24.97
C VAL A 23 -5.35 7.38 -25.90
N LYS A 24 -4.10 7.82 -26.01
CA LYS A 24 -3.70 8.88 -26.94
C LYS A 24 -4.07 8.55 -28.39
N LYS A 25 -3.78 7.32 -28.82
CA LYS A 25 -4.14 6.85 -30.16
C LYS A 25 -5.64 6.83 -30.41
N LEU A 26 -6.43 6.37 -29.43
CA LEU A 26 -7.90 6.26 -29.55
C LEU A 26 -8.58 7.63 -29.54
N THR A 27 -8.08 8.56 -28.76
CA THR A 27 -8.68 9.89 -28.60
C THR A 27 -8.15 10.92 -29.61
N GLY A 28 -7.04 10.64 -30.27
CA GLY A 28 -6.37 11.59 -31.17
C GLY A 28 -5.70 12.77 -30.43
N HIS A 29 -5.51 12.66 -29.10
CA HIS A 29 -4.83 13.68 -28.30
C HIS A 29 -3.38 13.29 -28.03
N ASP A 30 -2.50 14.28 -28.04
CA ASP A 30 -1.08 14.08 -27.74
C ASP A 30 -0.79 14.01 -26.24
N THR A 31 -1.72 14.49 -25.42
CA THR A 31 -1.58 14.55 -23.96
C THR A 31 -2.75 13.90 -23.24
N VAL A 32 -2.53 13.52 -21.98
CA VAL A 32 -3.55 12.96 -21.08
C VAL A 32 -3.51 13.65 -19.72
N LEU A 33 -4.64 13.60 -19.01
CA LEU A 33 -4.74 13.93 -17.60
C LEU A 33 -4.80 12.61 -16.80
N LEU A 34 -3.98 12.47 -15.78
CA LEU A 34 -4.01 11.36 -14.85
C LEU A 34 -4.79 11.73 -13.59
N ARG A 35 -5.72 10.86 -13.17
CA ARG A 35 -6.32 10.92 -11.84
C ARG A 35 -5.93 9.65 -11.10
N ALA A 36 -5.03 9.80 -10.17
CA ALA A 36 -4.56 8.74 -9.29
C ALA A 36 -5.34 8.78 -7.98
N SER A 37 -5.86 7.65 -7.54
CA SER A 37 -6.54 7.53 -6.25
C SER A 37 -5.87 6.44 -5.43
N SER A 38 -5.63 6.71 -4.13
CA SER A 38 -5.03 5.75 -3.20
C SER A 38 -3.76 5.11 -3.79
N MET A 39 -3.69 3.79 -3.90
CA MET A 39 -2.57 3.03 -4.50
C MET A 39 -2.25 3.45 -5.95
N GLY A 40 -3.21 4.02 -6.69
CA GLY A 40 -2.97 4.56 -8.02
C GLY A 40 -1.89 5.64 -8.05
N GLY A 41 -1.70 6.37 -6.94
CA GLY A 41 -0.60 7.32 -6.79
C GLY A 41 0.77 6.66 -6.75
N VAL A 42 0.90 5.53 -6.09
CA VAL A 42 2.13 4.70 -6.06
C VAL A 42 2.51 4.28 -7.48
N MET A 43 1.54 3.77 -8.25
CA MET A 43 1.75 3.34 -9.64
C MET A 43 2.11 4.51 -10.56
N THR A 44 1.49 5.68 -10.32
CA THR A 44 1.81 6.91 -11.07
C THR A 44 3.21 7.42 -10.76
N MET A 45 3.65 7.34 -9.50
CA MET A 45 5.02 7.69 -9.12
C MET A 45 6.06 6.77 -9.77
N ALA A 46 5.79 5.46 -9.79
CA ALA A 46 6.60 4.47 -10.51
C ALA A 46 6.67 4.79 -12.02
N TYR A 47 5.54 5.18 -12.61
CA TYR A 47 5.49 5.62 -14.00
C TYR A 47 6.32 6.87 -14.25
N PHE A 48 6.20 7.92 -13.44
CA PHE A 48 6.98 9.14 -13.56
C PHE A 48 8.49 8.89 -13.40
N TYR A 49 8.86 7.99 -12.51
CA TYR A 49 10.26 7.57 -12.36
C TYR A 49 10.80 6.91 -13.62
N LYS A 50 10.06 5.95 -14.18
CA LYS A 50 10.54 5.07 -15.24
C LYS A 50 10.44 5.69 -16.63
N TYR A 51 9.35 6.39 -16.91
CA TYR A 51 9.02 6.91 -18.24
C TYR A 51 9.05 8.44 -18.34
N GLY A 52 9.21 9.12 -17.22
CA GLY A 52 9.07 10.58 -17.21
C GLY A 52 7.62 11.02 -17.33
N THR A 53 7.43 12.22 -17.85
CA THR A 53 6.11 12.89 -17.86
C THR A 53 5.70 13.41 -19.24
N ASP A 54 6.36 12.96 -20.29
CA ASP A 54 6.06 13.40 -21.65
C ASP A 54 4.64 13.04 -22.06
N GLY A 55 3.89 14.06 -22.49
CA GLY A 55 2.48 13.90 -22.84
C GLY A 55 1.54 13.72 -21.67
N ILE A 56 1.95 14.12 -20.46
CA ILE A 56 1.07 14.27 -19.29
C ILE A 56 0.86 15.76 -19.03
N ASP A 57 -0.35 16.24 -19.21
CA ASP A 57 -0.71 17.65 -18.96
C ASP A 57 -0.90 17.95 -17.48
N ALA A 58 -1.57 17.02 -16.78
CA ALA A 58 -1.89 17.18 -15.38
C ALA A 58 -1.98 15.83 -14.67
N CYS A 59 -1.73 15.85 -13.36
CA CYS A 59 -1.93 14.71 -12.50
C CYS A 59 -2.60 15.14 -11.19
N ILE A 60 -3.71 14.46 -10.85
CA ILE A 60 -4.41 14.65 -9.58
C ILE A 60 -4.10 13.45 -8.70
N PHE A 61 -3.44 13.67 -7.58
CA PHE A 61 -3.20 12.66 -6.53
C PHE A 61 -4.27 12.80 -5.45
N GLN A 62 -5.21 11.87 -5.39
CA GLN A 62 -6.31 11.89 -4.43
C GLN A 62 -6.07 10.84 -3.34
N CYS A 63 -5.79 11.30 -2.12
CA CYS A 63 -5.54 10.45 -0.95
C CYS A 63 -4.52 9.35 -1.24
N CYS A 64 -3.40 9.70 -1.89
CA CYS A 64 -2.39 8.77 -2.34
C CYS A 64 -1.25 8.65 -1.32
N PRO A 65 -0.98 7.45 -0.80
CA PRO A 65 0.10 7.22 0.16
C PRO A 65 1.45 7.02 -0.55
N ILE A 66 1.92 8.05 -1.25
CA ILE A 66 3.16 7.99 -2.06
C ILE A 66 4.43 7.86 -1.23
N LEU A 67 4.37 8.17 0.07
CA LEU A 67 5.45 7.99 1.04
C LEU A 67 5.22 6.78 1.97
N GLY A 68 4.21 5.96 1.67
CA GLY A 68 3.78 4.88 2.53
C GLY A 68 2.71 5.29 3.54
N THR A 69 2.39 4.37 4.43
CA THR A 69 1.45 4.56 5.55
C THR A 69 2.01 3.95 6.81
N GLN A 70 1.83 4.60 7.95
CA GLN A 70 2.24 4.06 9.24
C GLN A 70 1.63 2.67 9.51
N VAL A 71 0.36 2.48 9.12
CA VAL A 71 -0.33 1.18 9.28
C VAL A 71 0.43 0.04 8.60
N ALA A 72 0.98 0.28 7.41
CA ALA A 72 1.76 -0.76 6.72
C ALA A 72 3.13 -0.99 7.39
N GLY A 73 3.80 0.06 7.82
CA GLY A 73 5.04 -0.04 8.59
C GLY A 73 4.83 -0.83 9.88
N ASP A 74 3.83 -0.46 10.68
CA ASP A 74 3.49 -1.13 11.93
C ASP A 74 3.07 -2.59 11.71
N LEU A 75 2.36 -2.87 10.61
CA LEU A 75 2.00 -4.24 10.25
C LEU A 75 3.24 -5.09 10.02
N PHE A 76 4.17 -4.65 9.18
CA PHE A 76 5.36 -5.44 8.86
C PHE A 76 6.39 -5.49 9.98
N THR A 77 6.32 -4.57 10.95
CA THR A 77 7.22 -4.53 12.13
C THR A 77 6.59 -5.06 13.42
N LYS A 78 5.41 -5.71 13.32
CA LYS A 78 4.66 -6.28 14.46
C LYS A 78 4.27 -5.25 15.54
N LYS A 79 4.16 -3.98 15.18
CA LYS A 79 3.75 -2.90 16.09
C LYS A 79 2.22 -2.70 16.14
N ILE A 80 1.46 -3.46 15.37
CA ILE A 80 0.01 -3.37 15.37
C ILE A 80 -0.54 -3.93 16.68
N VAL A 81 -1.25 -3.08 17.41
CA VAL A 81 -2.10 -3.49 18.52
C VAL A 81 -3.52 -3.72 17.97
N ILE A 82 -3.94 -4.99 17.96
CA ILE A 82 -5.29 -5.33 17.56
C ILE A 82 -6.22 -5.13 18.76
N ASP A 83 -6.95 -4.00 18.80
CA ASP A 83 -8.05 -3.79 19.74
C ASP A 83 -9.36 -4.26 19.07
N PRO A 84 -9.94 -5.41 19.52
CA PRO A 84 -11.18 -5.95 18.94
C PRO A 84 -12.35 -4.99 19.01
N ASP A 85 -12.47 -4.24 20.12
CA ASP A 85 -13.59 -3.31 20.33
C ASP A 85 -13.46 -2.07 19.42
N ALA A 86 -12.22 -1.62 19.17
CA ALA A 86 -11.95 -0.54 18.24
C ALA A 86 -12.23 -0.96 16.79
N LEU A 87 -11.95 -2.21 16.43
CA LEU A 87 -12.25 -2.75 15.11
C LEU A 87 -13.75 -2.90 14.85
N VAL A 88 -14.50 -3.38 15.84
CA VAL A 88 -15.97 -3.44 15.73
C VAL A 88 -16.56 -2.04 15.58
N ARG A 89 -16.07 -1.05 16.32
CA ARG A 89 -16.48 0.35 16.16
C ARG A 89 -16.13 0.91 14.78
N TYR A 90 -14.96 0.59 14.27
CA TYR A 90 -14.54 1.01 12.93
C TYR A 90 -15.40 0.36 11.83
N ALA A 91 -15.63 -0.95 11.92
CA ALA A 91 -16.49 -1.69 10.99
C ALA A 91 -17.92 -1.14 10.94
N SER A 92 -18.49 -0.77 12.11
CA SER A 92 -19.84 -0.21 12.18
C SER A 92 -19.97 1.21 11.58
N GLN A 93 -18.87 1.90 11.33
CA GLN A 93 -18.84 3.25 10.75
C GLN A 93 -18.56 3.27 9.24
N LEU A 94 -18.24 2.10 8.64
CA LEU A 94 -18.02 2.02 7.21
C LEU A 94 -19.36 2.11 6.47
N PRO A 95 -19.45 2.93 5.40
CA PRO A 95 -20.64 2.96 4.54
C PRO A 95 -20.87 1.58 3.94
N THR A 96 -22.11 1.07 4.02
CA THR A 96 -22.47 -0.29 3.59
C THR A 96 -22.83 -0.40 2.11
N ASP A 97 -22.71 0.69 1.35
CA ASP A 97 -23.31 0.77 0.02
C ASP A 97 -22.44 0.27 -1.14
N GLU A 98 -21.19 -0.12 -0.91
CA GLU A 98 -20.28 -0.61 -1.93
C GLU A 98 -19.81 -2.05 -1.66
N GLN A 99 -20.05 -2.94 -2.62
CA GLN A 99 -19.78 -4.38 -2.52
C GLN A 99 -18.33 -4.72 -2.21
N TRP A 100 -17.36 -3.96 -2.72
CA TRP A 100 -15.93 -4.13 -2.43
C TRP A 100 -15.59 -3.83 -0.95
N GLN A 101 -16.34 -2.93 -0.31
CA GLN A 101 -16.17 -2.61 1.10
C GLN A 101 -16.70 -3.74 1.97
N SER A 102 -17.79 -4.40 1.54
CA SER A 102 -18.33 -5.58 2.24
C SER A 102 -17.39 -6.78 2.15
N ASP A 103 -16.72 -6.96 1.01
CA ASP A 103 -15.75 -8.06 0.82
C ASP A 103 -14.46 -7.82 1.63
N LEU A 104 -13.93 -6.59 1.63
CA LEU A 104 -12.81 -6.21 2.48
C LEU A 104 -13.19 -6.26 3.96
N LEU A 105 -14.40 -5.81 4.30
CA LEU A 105 -14.96 -5.91 5.65
C LEU A 105 -15.13 -7.38 6.06
N GLY A 106 -15.58 -8.25 5.16
CA GLY A 106 -15.68 -9.69 5.37
C GLY A 106 -14.33 -10.30 5.73
N VAL A 107 -13.29 -9.99 4.97
CA VAL A 107 -11.91 -10.46 5.25
C VAL A 107 -11.40 -9.93 6.60
N VAL A 108 -11.64 -8.66 6.90
CA VAL A 108 -11.27 -8.06 8.19
C VAL A 108 -12.05 -8.67 9.33
N LEU A 109 -13.37 -8.89 9.17
CA LEU A 109 -14.21 -9.54 10.19
C LEU A 109 -13.87 -11.02 10.37
N ASP A 110 -13.48 -11.73 9.31
CA ASP A 110 -13.01 -13.12 9.40
C ASP A 110 -11.66 -13.18 10.12
N MET A 111 -10.75 -12.26 9.86
CA MET A 111 -9.51 -12.11 10.64
C MET A 111 -9.80 -11.79 12.12
N LEU A 112 -10.82 -10.98 12.38
CA LEU A 112 -11.24 -10.59 13.74
C LEU A 112 -12.01 -11.68 14.47
N ASN A 113 -12.89 -12.40 13.77
CA ASN A 113 -13.57 -13.56 14.31
C ASN A 113 -12.55 -14.65 14.63
N PHE A 114 -11.55 -14.83 13.80
CA PHE A 114 -10.41 -15.69 14.10
C PHE A 114 -9.67 -15.22 15.37
N ALA A 115 -9.36 -13.91 15.48
CA ALA A 115 -8.75 -13.33 16.68
C ALA A 115 -9.70 -13.34 17.89
N GLY A 116 -11.00 -13.14 17.71
CA GLY A 116 -12.02 -13.15 18.76
C GLY A 116 -12.39 -14.55 19.26
N VAL A 117 -12.54 -15.53 18.38
CA VAL A 117 -12.62 -16.97 18.73
C VAL A 117 -11.36 -17.38 19.47
N PHE A 118 -10.27 -16.84 19.08
CA PHE A 118 -8.96 -17.04 19.66
C PHE A 118 -8.85 -16.42 21.06
N LYS A 119 -9.31 -15.18 21.28
CA LYS A 119 -9.37 -14.53 22.59
C LYS A 119 -10.31 -15.26 23.57
N ALA A 120 -11.39 -15.87 23.06
CA ALA A 120 -12.31 -16.67 23.84
C ALA A 120 -11.75 -18.05 24.21
N LEU A 121 -10.90 -18.62 23.35
CA LEU A 121 -10.18 -19.88 23.62
C LEU A 121 -8.97 -19.68 24.55
N VAL A 122 -8.44 -18.47 24.61
CA VAL A 122 -7.18 -18.11 25.28
C VAL A 122 -7.44 -17.37 26.60
N GLY A 123 -8.49 -17.60 27.32
CA GLY A 123 -8.55 -17.18 28.74
C GLY A 123 -7.33 -17.63 29.59
N VAL A 124 -6.16 -17.88 28.91
CA VAL A 124 -4.90 -18.40 29.47
C VAL A 124 -3.73 -17.54 28.96
N ALA A 125 -3.13 -16.84 29.90
CA ALA A 125 -1.76 -16.30 29.95
C ALA A 125 -1.15 -15.56 28.76
N ASP A 126 -0.68 -14.33 29.00
CA ASP A 126 0.01 -13.39 28.08
C ASP A 126 1.12 -14.01 27.20
N LYS A 127 1.87 -14.99 27.70
CA LYS A 127 2.91 -15.70 26.94
C LYS A 127 2.39 -16.56 25.79
N LEU A 128 1.15 -17.06 25.86
CA LEU A 128 0.56 -17.84 24.78
C LEU A 128 0.09 -16.93 23.64
N LEU A 129 -0.31 -15.70 23.98
CA LEU A 129 -0.68 -14.65 23.01
C LEU A 129 0.51 -14.15 22.21
N GLU A 130 1.67 -13.93 22.84
CA GLU A 130 2.90 -13.56 22.14
C GLU A 130 3.31 -14.63 21.13
N ASN A 131 3.40 -15.89 21.56
CA ASN A 131 3.76 -17.00 20.68
C ASN A 131 2.80 -17.19 19.51
N LEU A 132 1.53 -16.82 19.69
CA LEU A 132 0.55 -16.96 18.63
C LEU A 132 0.57 -15.78 17.65
N THR A 133 0.78 -14.59 18.16
CA THR A 133 1.00 -13.41 17.31
C THR A 133 2.20 -13.67 16.41
N ASP A 134 3.31 -14.15 16.94
CA ASP A 134 4.49 -14.53 16.17
C ASP A 134 4.17 -15.56 15.09
N ARG A 135 3.45 -16.64 15.43
CA ARG A 135 3.04 -17.64 14.45
C ARG A 135 2.15 -17.09 13.34
N VAL A 136 1.20 -16.23 13.66
CA VAL A 136 0.35 -15.58 12.64
C VAL A 136 1.21 -14.74 11.69
N PHE A 137 2.20 -14.01 12.19
CA PHE A 137 3.11 -13.25 11.33
C PHE A 137 4.00 -14.16 10.49
N GLU A 138 4.61 -15.17 11.07
CA GLU A 138 5.57 -16.07 10.39
C GLU A 138 4.89 -17.05 9.44
N GLU A 139 3.73 -17.59 9.80
CA GLU A 139 3.05 -18.63 9.01
C GLU A 139 2.05 -18.06 8.00
N LEU A 140 1.55 -16.81 8.19
CA LEU A 140 0.53 -16.22 7.33
C LEU A 140 0.94 -14.85 6.77
N MET A 141 1.25 -13.87 7.63
CA MET A 141 1.43 -12.50 7.20
C MET A 141 2.64 -12.32 6.27
N TYR A 142 3.81 -12.77 6.69
CA TYR A 142 5.02 -12.64 5.89
C TYR A 142 5.01 -13.49 4.62
N PRO A 143 4.58 -14.77 4.62
CA PRO A 143 4.49 -15.55 3.38
C PRO A 143 3.50 -14.98 2.37
N VAL A 144 2.39 -14.43 2.82
CA VAL A 144 1.36 -13.86 1.93
C VAL A 144 1.74 -12.45 1.48
N PHE A 145 1.83 -11.49 2.42
CA PHE A 145 2.04 -10.09 2.08
C PHE A 145 3.50 -9.77 1.75
N GLY A 146 4.45 -10.51 2.33
CA GLY A 146 5.86 -10.39 2.03
C GLY A 146 6.19 -10.67 0.57
N SER A 147 5.40 -11.51 -0.11
CA SER A 147 5.57 -11.83 -1.52
C SER A 147 4.94 -10.82 -2.49
N MET A 148 4.27 -9.77 -1.98
CA MET A 148 3.50 -8.81 -2.77
C MET A 148 4.18 -7.44 -2.84
N PRO A 149 4.97 -7.12 -3.89
CA PRO A 149 5.68 -5.85 -4.00
C PRO A 149 4.78 -4.61 -3.93
N GLY A 150 3.55 -4.71 -4.47
CA GLY A 150 2.60 -3.62 -4.40
C GLY A 150 2.17 -3.29 -2.96
N ILE A 151 2.12 -4.26 -2.05
CA ILE A 151 1.85 -4.02 -0.62
C ILE A 151 3.07 -3.41 0.07
N TRP A 152 4.27 -3.86 -0.28
CA TRP A 152 5.52 -3.30 0.24
C TRP A 152 5.71 -1.82 -0.09
N SER A 153 5.15 -1.34 -1.17
CA SER A 153 5.19 0.07 -1.53
C SER A 153 4.51 1.01 -0.51
N PHE A 154 3.74 0.43 0.41
CA PHE A 154 3.11 1.17 1.52
C PHE A 154 3.95 1.21 2.79
N VAL A 155 5.02 0.41 2.90
CA VAL A 155 5.91 0.46 4.06
C VAL A 155 6.68 1.79 4.02
N THR A 156 6.68 2.52 5.13
CA THR A 156 7.36 3.82 5.25
C THR A 156 8.89 3.68 5.31
N ASP A 157 9.61 4.75 4.98
CA ASP A 157 11.08 4.73 4.92
C ASP A 157 11.72 4.38 6.28
N ASP A 158 11.17 4.90 7.35
CA ASP A 158 11.64 4.67 8.72
C ASP A 158 11.46 3.21 9.20
N GLU A 159 10.49 2.49 8.65
CA GLU A 159 10.20 1.09 9.01
C GLU A 159 10.76 0.07 8.00
N TYR A 160 11.19 0.51 6.81
CA TYR A 160 11.48 -0.38 5.69
C TYR A 160 12.56 -1.42 5.98
N GLU A 161 13.69 -1.00 6.53
CA GLU A 161 14.79 -1.91 6.83
C GLU A 161 14.47 -2.89 7.96
N GLN A 162 13.70 -2.45 8.96
CA GLN A 162 13.24 -3.34 10.03
C GLN A 162 12.23 -4.35 9.50
N ALA A 163 11.29 -3.92 8.70
CA ALA A 163 10.31 -4.79 8.07
C ALA A 163 10.98 -5.88 7.21
N LYS A 164 12.00 -5.52 6.42
CA LYS A 164 12.77 -6.50 5.62
C LYS A 164 13.45 -7.54 6.49
N LYS A 165 14.08 -7.14 7.59
CA LYS A 165 14.75 -8.07 8.52
C LYS A 165 13.77 -9.04 9.20
N MET A 166 12.51 -8.61 9.40
CA MET A 166 11.50 -9.43 10.04
C MET A 166 10.79 -10.37 9.05
N ALA A 167 10.58 -9.91 7.82
CA ALA A 167 9.80 -10.65 6.83
C ALA A 167 10.63 -11.60 5.97
N PHE A 168 11.94 -11.38 5.84
CA PHE A 168 12.80 -12.11 4.91
C PHE A 168 13.95 -12.83 5.61
N ASP A 169 14.32 -13.97 5.03
CA ASP A 169 15.44 -14.81 5.43
C ASP A 169 16.43 -15.01 4.28
N GLU A 170 17.45 -15.86 4.50
CA GLU A 170 18.47 -16.20 3.49
C GLU A 170 17.92 -16.94 2.27
N ASN A 171 16.73 -17.57 2.38
CA ASN A 171 16.06 -18.30 1.31
C ASN A 171 15.16 -17.39 0.47
N THR A 172 14.91 -16.17 0.92
CA THR A 172 14.06 -15.22 0.21
C THR A 172 14.69 -14.82 -1.12
N SER A 173 13.88 -14.78 -2.16
CA SER A 173 14.31 -14.45 -3.52
C SER A 173 15.03 -13.10 -3.58
N LYS A 174 16.32 -13.12 -3.95
CA LYS A 174 17.10 -11.89 -4.17
C LYS A 174 16.48 -10.98 -5.22
N ARG A 175 15.77 -11.56 -6.21
CA ARG A 175 15.06 -10.81 -7.23
C ARG A 175 13.89 -10.05 -6.63
N LEU A 176 13.16 -10.65 -5.68
CA LEU A 176 12.07 -9.97 -4.97
C LEU A 176 12.64 -8.77 -4.20
N ILE A 177 13.64 -9.02 -3.35
CA ILE A 177 14.26 -7.96 -2.53
C ILE A 177 14.77 -6.82 -3.42
N SER A 178 15.50 -7.12 -4.50
CA SER A 178 16.00 -6.10 -5.43
C SER A 178 14.88 -5.24 -6.03
N ARG A 179 13.71 -5.81 -6.31
CA ARG A 179 12.57 -5.05 -6.83
C ARG A 179 11.91 -4.16 -5.79
N LEU A 180 11.81 -4.65 -4.56
CA LEU A 180 11.32 -3.85 -3.44
C LEU A 180 12.25 -2.66 -3.20
N ASP A 181 13.55 -2.91 -3.13
CA ASP A 181 14.59 -1.89 -2.94
C ASP A 181 14.60 -0.87 -4.09
N GLU A 182 14.43 -1.31 -5.33
CA GLU A 182 14.37 -0.41 -6.50
C GLU A 182 13.22 0.59 -6.38
N TYR A 183 12.00 0.11 -6.04
CA TYR A 183 10.87 1.01 -5.81
C TYR A 183 11.10 1.91 -4.60
N HIS A 184 11.47 1.33 -3.47
CA HIS A 184 11.63 2.06 -2.21
C HIS A 184 12.65 3.21 -2.34
N TYR A 185 13.89 2.89 -2.70
CA TYR A 185 14.96 3.88 -2.72
C TYR A 185 14.93 4.84 -3.91
N ASN A 186 14.41 4.40 -5.06
CA ASN A 186 14.44 5.22 -6.27
C ASN A 186 13.10 5.92 -6.57
N VAL A 187 11.99 5.47 -6.02
CA VAL A 187 10.68 6.08 -6.23
C VAL A 187 10.15 6.71 -4.96
N GLN A 188 9.96 5.93 -3.91
CA GLN A 188 9.33 6.38 -2.68
C GLN A 188 10.20 7.42 -1.95
N CYS A 189 11.46 7.10 -1.65
CA CYS A 189 12.38 8.03 -0.98
C CYS A 189 12.69 9.27 -1.84
N LYS A 190 12.55 9.20 -3.15
CA LYS A 190 12.75 10.31 -4.09
C LYS A 190 11.46 10.95 -4.60
N ALA A 191 10.33 10.70 -3.93
CA ALA A 191 9.04 11.18 -4.40
C ALA A 191 9.00 12.71 -4.60
N GLY A 192 9.59 13.47 -3.68
CA GLY A 192 9.69 14.92 -3.81
C GLY A 192 10.47 15.37 -5.03
N GLU A 193 11.58 14.70 -5.36
CA GLU A 193 12.40 15.00 -6.55
C GLU A 193 11.65 14.67 -7.83
N ILE A 194 10.94 13.53 -7.86
CA ILE A 194 10.13 13.08 -9.00
C ILE A 194 9.00 14.08 -9.27
N LEU A 195 8.27 14.51 -8.24
CA LEU A 195 7.19 15.50 -8.37
C LEU A 195 7.71 16.87 -8.80
N ASN A 196 8.85 17.31 -8.26
CA ASN A 196 9.48 18.56 -8.68
C ASN A 196 9.93 18.51 -10.15
N ARG A 197 10.49 17.38 -10.60
CA ARG A 197 10.84 17.17 -12.01
C ARG A 197 9.60 17.23 -12.90
N ALA A 198 8.51 16.55 -12.51
CA ALA A 198 7.25 16.58 -13.23
C ALA A 198 6.71 18.03 -13.37
N LYS A 199 6.71 18.78 -12.28
CA LYS A 199 6.32 20.19 -12.28
C LYS A 199 7.20 21.04 -13.19
N ASN A 200 8.52 20.86 -13.14
CA ASN A 200 9.47 21.60 -13.99
C ASN A 200 9.31 21.26 -15.48
N ASN A 201 8.83 20.05 -15.80
CA ASN A 201 8.46 19.65 -17.15
C ASN A 201 7.07 20.16 -17.60
N GLY A 202 6.41 20.98 -16.77
CA GLY A 202 5.14 21.61 -17.11
C GLY A 202 3.88 20.85 -16.68
N VAL A 203 4.00 19.71 -16.01
CA VAL A 203 2.83 18.96 -15.51
C VAL A 203 2.16 19.75 -14.38
N LYS A 204 0.86 19.97 -14.50
CA LYS A 204 0.04 20.55 -13.42
C LYS A 204 -0.26 19.48 -12.39
N ILE A 205 0.29 19.62 -11.19
CA ILE A 205 0.09 18.65 -10.10
C ILE A 205 -0.88 19.21 -9.08
N MET A 206 -1.91 18.42 -8.76
CA MET A 206 -2.86 18.68 -7.68
C MET A 206 -2.80 17.53 -6.68
N ILE A 207 -2.71 17.87 -5.40
CA ILE A 207 -2.77 16.91 -4.30
C ILE A 207 -4.04 17.18 -3.48
N VAL A 208 -4.89 16.17 -3.37
CA VAL A 208 -6.10 16.20 -2.54
C VAL A 208 -5.89 15.26 -1.37
N ALA A 209 -5.79 15.81 -0.17
CA ALA A 209 -5.63 15.05 1.06
C ALA A 209 -6.90 15.15 1.93
N GLY A 210 -7.33 14.03 2.47
CA GLY A 210 -8.34 14.00 3.52
C GLY A 210 -7.75 14.47 4.84
N TYR A 211 -8.56 15.12 5.67
CA TYR A 211 -8.14 15.58 7.00
C TYR A 211 -9.26 15.37 8.03
N ASN A 212 -8.91 15.47 9.29
CA ASN A 212 -9.84 15.36 10.41
C ASN A 212 -10.68 14.08 10.46
N LYS A 213 -10.11 12.96 9.93
CA LYS A 213 -10.72 11.65 10.08
C LYS A 213 -10.23 11.00 11.38
N GLN A 214 -11.12 10.32 12.11
CA GLN A 214 -10.72 9.57 13.29
C GLN A 214 -9.60 8.58 12.95
N ARG A 215 -8.64 8.44 13.86
CA ARG A 215 -7.51 7.53 13.70
C ARG A 215 -8.00 6.11 13.49
N THR A 216 -7.30 5.38 12.64
CA THR A 216 -7.53 3.95 12.46
C THR A 216 -7.14 3.24 13.76
N PRO A 217 -8.01 2.40 14.34
CA PRO A 217 -7.77 1.78 15.65
C PRO A 217 -6.71 0.67 15.64
N LEU A 218 -5.87 0.66 14.62
CA LEU A 218 -4.84 -0.37 14.38
C LEU A 218 -3.41 0.15 14.61
N VAL A 219 -3.26 1.42 14.97
CA VAL A 219 -1.94 2.04 15.17
C VAL A 219 -1.88 2.79 16.49
N GLU A 220 -0.78 2.68 17.20
CA GLU A 220 -0.49 3.31 18.50
C GLU A 220 -0.15 4.79 18.38
N SER A 221 -0.35 5.52 17.43
CA SER A 221 0.11 6.92 17.36
C SER A 221 -0.97 7.96 17.60
#